data_ea51606303a7ae05c0b0760ceec6962f
#
_entry.id   ea51606303a7ae05c0b0760ceec6962f
#
_cell.length_a   1.000
_cell.length_b   1.000
_cell.length_c   1.000
_cell.angle_alpha   90.00
_cell.angle_beta   90.00
_cell.angle_gamma   90.00
#
_symmetry.space_group_name_H-M   'P 1'
#
loop_
_entity.id
_entity.type
_entity.pdbx_description
1 polymer ?
#
loop_
_entity_poly.entity_id
_entity_poly.type
_entity_poly.pdbx_seq_one_letter_code
_entity_poly.pdbx_strand_id
1 'polypeptide(L)'
;MNPTEVKNKRVLFSPLNWGYGHVARSIPLLKLLEANDCALFIACEEGQKLIYKEYLSESVTYLQHEGYPFNFGGKGNFNWDLLKAYPNLRTRMSSERDQVQVYIDQFDIDIVMSDHRYGFFSDSCYSIFITHQLNLPTRRHEGWVDRYHKRLINKFDEVWVMDYPDSRLAGKLSQSTGDNNVTYIGPWSRFSVYEGHENSAGKVVLIVSGPNVYGQQLIDRYVGQYTPEELLIIASDELNVKAEYRSSAKTWREKDKEILTAQKIITRSGYSTIMDFEYLDCELELLPTPGQREQKYLYELHCRNK
;
A
#
# COMPACT_ATOMS: atom_id res chain seq x y z
N MET A 1 -11.04 15.76 -9.61
CA MET A 1 -11.06 14.80 -10.76
C MET A 1 -11.20 13.39 -10.23
N ASN A 2 -12.05 12.56 -10.82
CA ASN A 2 -12.20 11.16 -10.40
C ASN A 2 -11.30 10.26 -11.27
N PRO A 3 -10.78 9.13 -10.77
CA PRO A 3 -9.97 8.20 -11.59
C PRO A 3 -10.61 7.80 -12.92
N THR A 4 -11.93 7.64 -12.98
CA THR A 4 -12.69 7.32 -14.21
C THR A 4 -12.71 8.44 -15.25
N GLU A 5 -12.38 9.67 -14.86
CA GLU A 5 -12.33 10.85 -15.73
C GLU A 5 -10.96 11.06 -16.39
N VAL A 6 -9.92 10.38 -15.86
CA VAL A 6 -8.58 10.40 -16.44
C VAL A 6 -8.55 9.51 -17.67
N LYS A 7 -8.49 10.12 -18.87
CA LYS A 7 -8.53 9.40 -20.16
C LYS A 7 -7.53 10.01 -21.15
N ASN A 8 -6.94 9.14 -21.98
CA ASN A 8 -6.02 9.56 -23.04
C ASN A 8 -4.87 10.47 -22.53
N LYS A 9 -4.32 10.14 -21.35
CA LYS A 9 -3.27 10.91 -20.68
C LYS A 9 -1.96 10.10 -20.58
N ARG A 10 -0.86 10.81 -20.55
CA ARG A 10 0.46 10.28 -20.21
C ARG A 10 0.66 10.44 -18.71
N VAL A 11 0.58 9.34 -17.97
CA VAL A 11 0.55 9.32 -16.51
C VAL A 11 1.88 8.79 -15.99
N LEU A 12 2.57 9.59 -15.17
CA LEU A 12 3.73 9.19 -14.41
C LEU A 12 3.30 8.81 -12.99
N PHE A 13 3.48 7.56 -12.60
CA PHE A 13 3.08 7.03 -11.30
C PHE A 13 4.28 6.52 -10.50
N SER A 14 4.28 6.71 -9.17
CA SER A 14 5.26 6.08 -8.30
C SER A 14 4.67 5.64 -6.95
N PRO A 15 4.84 4.36 -6.56
CA PRO A 15 4.42 3.85 -5.26
C PRO A 15 5.50 4.08 -4.20
N LEU A 16 5.11 4.28 -2.95
CA LEU A 16 6.04 4.23 -1.82
C LEU A 16 6.62 2.82 -1.68
N ASN A 17 7.91 2.73 -1.33
CA ASN A 17 8.64 1.46 -1.20
C ASN A 17 8.59 0.84 0.21
N TRP A 18 7.74 1.35 1.12
CA TRP A 18 7.63 0.82 2.48
C TRP A 18 6.67 -0.38 2.55
N GLY A 19 7.07 -1.46 1.89
CA GLY A 19 6.29 -2.68 1.74
C GLY A 19 5.44 -2.72 0.46
N TYR A 20 4.92 -3.90 0.16
CA TYR A 20 4.20 -4.15 -1.10
C TYR A 20 2.72 -3.74 -1.08
N GLY A 21 2.20 -3.25 0.03
CA GLY A 21 0.82 -2.77 0.12
C GLY A 21 0.50 -1.62 -0.85
N HIS A 22 1.48 -0.71 -1.08
CA HIS A 22 1.35 0.37 -2.06
C HIS A 22 1.29 -0.15 -3.50
N VAL A 23 2.08 -1.17 -3.82
CA VAL A 23 2.02 -1.84 -5.12
C VAL A 23 0.66 -2.52 -5.30
N ALA A 24 0.25 -3.33 -4.33
CA ALA A 24 -0.99 -4.11 -4.41
C ALA A 24 -2.22 -3.22 -4.63
N ARG A 25 -2.36 -2.13 -3.86
CA ARG A 25 -3.52 -1.22 -3.94
C ARG A 25 -3.55 -0.36 -5.20
N SER A 26 -2.40 -0.13 -5.84
CA SER A 26 -2.33 0.67 -7.06
C SER A 26 -2.63 -0.13 -8.33
N ILE A 27 -2.52 -1.46 -8.31
CA ILE A 27 -2.78 -2.31 -9.47
C ILE A 27 -4.15 -2.03 -10.12
N PRO A 28 -5.28 -2.05 -9.40
CA PRO A 28 -6.57 -1.81 -10.02
C PRO A 28 -6.72 -0.39 -10.57
N LEU A 29 -6.15 0.61 -9.89
CA LEU A 29 -6.13 1.99 -10.39
C LEU A 29 -5.35 2.07 -11.72
N LEU A 30 -4.16 1.48 -11.79
CA LEU A 30 -3.35 1.47 -13.00
C LEU A 30 -4.05 0.70 -14.15
N LYS A 31 -4.73 -0.41 -13.85
CA LYS A 31 -5.56 -1.13 -14.84
C LYS A 31 -6.72 -0.29 -15.35
N LEU A 32 -7.37 0.49 -14.49
CA LEU A 32 -8.40 1.43 -14.92
C LEU A 32 -7.83 2.49 -15.87
N LEU A 33 -6.65 3.03 -15.56
CA LEU A 33 -6.00 4.01 -16.43
C LEU A 33 -5.58 3.41 -17.77
N GLU A 34 -5.09 2.16 -17.80
CA GLU A 34 -4.85 1.44 -19.06
C GLU A 34 -6.15 1.28 -19.88
N ALA A 35 -7.24 0.88 -19.24
CA ALA A 35 -8.55 0.74 -19.88
C ALA A 35 -9.13 2.08 -20.37
N ASN A 36 -8.65 3.20 -19.84
CA ASN A 36 -8.99 4.56 -20.24
C ASN A 36 -8.01 5.14 -21.28
N ASP A 37 -7.25 4.28 -21.98
CA ASP A 37 -6.28 4.65 -23.01
C ASP A 37 -5.17 5.61 -22.54
N CYS A 38 -4.79 5.51 -21.24
CA CYS A 38 -3.65 6.26 -20.71
C CYS A 38 -2.33 5.53 -20.99
N ALA A 39 -1.31 6.28 -21.40
CA ALA A 39 0.06 5.77 -21.45
C ALA A 39 0.68 5.82 -20.06
N LEU A 40 1.07 4.66 -19.50
CA LEU A 40 1.59 4.55 -18.14
C LEU A 40 3.12 4.51 -18.10
N PHE A 41 3.68 5.37 -17.26
CA PHE A 41 5.09 5.42 -16.89
C PHE A 41 5.19 5.16 -15.39
N ILE A 42 5.78 4.03 -14.99
CA ILE A 42 5.85 3.65 -13.57
C ILE A 42 7.28 3.77 -13.08
N ALA A 43 7.52 4.76 -12.24
CA ALA A 43 8.80 5.01 -11.59
C ALA A 43 8.89 4.20 -10.28
N CYS A 44 9.66 3.10 -10.27
CA CYS A 44 9.67 2.15 -9.16
C CYS A 44 11.00 1.37 -9.05
N GLU A 45 11.19 0.67 -7.94
CA GLU A 45 12.29 -0.28 -7.73
C GLU A 45 12.03 -1.59 -8.50
N GLU A 46 13.09 -2.35 -8.77
CA GLU A 46 13.00 -3.60 -9.56
C GLU A 46 12.05 -4.62 -8.93
N GLY A 47 12.05 -4.78 -7.59
CA GLY A 47 11.13 -5.69 -6.92
C GLY A 47 9.65 -5.32 -7.10
N GLN A 48 9.34 -4.01 -7.15
CA GLN A 48 7.98 -3.51 -7.41
C GLN A 48 7.59 -3.72 -8.87
N LYS A 49 8.51 -3.47 -9.81
CA LYS A 49 8.34 -3.70 -11.25
C LYS A 49 7.98 -5.15 -11.57
N LEU A 50 8.66 -6.12 -10.94
CA LEU A 50 8.37 -7.53 -11.14
C LEU A 50 6.91 -7.86 -10.79
N ILE A 51 6.37 -7.27 -9.73
CA ILE A 51 4.98 -7.46 -9.33
C ILE A 51 4.03 -6.82 -10.35
N TYR A 52 4.27 -5.56 -10.74
CA TYR A 52 3.42 -4.89 -11.73
C TYR A 52 3.32 -5.65 -13.05
N LYS A 53 4.43 -6.22 -13.52
CA LYS A 53 4.46 -7.03 -14.75
C LYS A 53 3.54 -8.25 -14.73
N GLU A 54 3.18 -8.76 -13.56
CA GLU A 54 2.21 -9.86 -13.46
C GLU A 54 0.76 -9.42 -13.73
N TYR A 55 0.44 -8.12 -13.57
CA TYR A 55 -0.93 -7.61 -13.64
C TYR A 55 -1.19 -6.64 -14.79
N LEU A 56 -0.20 -5.86 -15.17
CA LEU A 56 -0.31 -4.81 -16.19
C LEU A 56 0.20 -5.31 -17.56
N SER A 57 -0.19 -4.60 -18.59
CA SER A 57 0.19 -4.94 -19.97
C SER A 57 1.67 -4.64 -20.26
N GLU A 58 2.17 -5.18 -21.38
CA GLU A 58 3.54 -4.93 -21.85
C GLU A 58 3.75 -3.49 -22.36
N SER A 59 2.68 -2.73 -22.57
CA SER A 59 2.74 -1.32 -23.02
C SER A 59 3.24 -0.36 -21.96
N VAL A 60 3.27 -0.79 -20.67
CA VAL A 60 3.73 0.03 -19.54
C VAL A 60 5.24 0.27 -19.61
N THR A 61 5.63 1.54 -19.54
CA THR A 61 7.03 1.94 -19.46
C THR A 61 7.48 1.99 -18.00
N TYR A 62 8.50 1.18 -17.65
CA TYR A 62 9.07 1.16 -16.30
C TYR A 62 10.33 2.01 -16.23
N LEU A 63 10.38 2.93 -15.27
CA LEU A 63 11.50 3.82 -15.01
C LEU A 63 12.16 3.41 -13.70
N GLN A 64 13.49 3.20 -13.73
CA GLN A 64 14.23 2.90 -12.51
C GLN A 64 14.19 4.10 -11.58
N HIS A 65 13.65 3.91 -10.38
CA HIS A 65 13.48 4.96 -9.41
C HIS A 65 13.77 4.45 -7.99
N GLU A 66 14.68 5.11 -7.29
CA GLU A 66 15.07 4.70 -5.94
C GLU A 66 13.97 4.99 -4.93
N GLY A 67 13.81 4.08 -3.98
CA GLY A 67 12.94 4.25 -2.84
C GLY A 67 13.43 5.28 -1.82
N TYR A 68 12.59 5.57 -0.84
CA TYR A 68 13.01 6.36 0.31
C TYR A 68 13.91 5.51 1.23
N PRO A 69 15.05 6.05 1.69
CA PRO A 69 16.01 5.33 2.51
C PRO A 69 15.50 5.17 3.95
N PHE A 70 14.49 4.34 4.13
CA PHE A 70 13.91 4.04 5.43
C PHE A 70 13.63 2.56 5.55
N ASN A 71 14.13 1.96 6.63
CA ASN A 71 13.87 0.57 6.99
C ASN A 71 13.42 0.52 8.45
N PHE A 72 12.24 -0.04 8.70
CA PHE A 72 11.77 -0.31 10.05
C PHE A 72 12.40 -1.59 10.57
N GLY A 73 13.44 -1.44 11.41
CA GLY A 73 14.22 -2.57 11.95
C GLY A 73 13.50 -3.42 13.00
N GLY A 74 12.23 -3.13 13.34
CA GLY A 74 11.46 -3.91 14.31
C GLY A 74 11.91 -3.80 15.77
N LYS A 75 12.83 -2.89 16.10
CA LYS A 75 13.34 -2.70 17.48
C LYS A 75 12.57 -1.65 18.29
N GLY A 76 11.27 -1.48 18.02
CA GLY A 76 10.35 -0.90 19.02
C GLY A 76 9.86 0.51 18.79
N ASN A 77 10.45 1.39 17.97
CA ASN A 77 9.93 2.77 17.86
C ASN A 77 10.02 3.34 16.43
N PHE A 78 9.00 3.02 15.62
CA PHE A 78 8.86 3.50 14.24
C PHE A 78 9.12 5.02 14.11
N ASN A 79 8.59 5.84 15.02
CA ASN A 79 8.74 7.29 14.96
C ASN A 79 10.18 7.76 15.23
N TRP A 80 10.93 7.08 16.09
CA TRP A 80 12.33 7.37 16.32
C TRP A 80 13.21 6.99 15.13
N ASP A 81 12.91 5.85 14.49
CA ASP A 81 13.61 5.42 13.29
C ASP A 81 13.34 6.39 12.14
N LEU A 82 12.11 6.84 11.98
CA LEU A 82 11.72 7.85 11.00
C LEU A 82 12.40 9.21 11.27
N LEU A 83 12.47 9.64 12.52
CA LEU A 83 13.14 10.91 12.89
C LEU A 83 14.64 10.86 12.58
N LYS A 84 15.31 9.75 12.85
CA LYS A 84 16.73 9.55 12.50
C LYS A 84 16.96 9.55 10.99
N ALA A 85 16.04 8.97 10.23
CA ALA A 85 16.11 8.92 8.76
C ALA A 85 15.75 10.26 8.10
N TYR A 86 15.14 11.19 8.84
CA TYR A 86 14.58 12.42 8.29
C TYR A 86 15.55 13.27 7.43
N PRO A 87 16.83 13.51 7.80
CA PRO A 87 17.75 14.26 6.95
C PRO A 87 17.92 13.61 5.57
N ASN A 88 18.12 12.30 5.54
CA ASN A 88 18.26 11.53 4.29
C ASN A 88 16.96 11.52 3.47
N LEU A 89 15.81 11.39 4.15
CA LEU A 89 14.49 11.46 3.51
C LEU A 89 14.28 12.83 2.86
N ARG A 90 14.63 13.92 3.54
CA ARG A 90 14.51 15.28 2.99
C ARG A 90 15.40 15.49 1.75
N THR A 91 16.64 15.03 1.80
CA THR A 91 17.54 15.08 0.63
C THR A 91 16.96 14.27 -0.53
N ARG A 92 16.47 13.06 -0.26
CA ARG A 92 15.87 12.20 -1.27
C ARG A 92 14.61 12.83 -1.89
N MET A 93 13.74 13.42 -1.07
CA MET A 93 12.54 14.15 -1.56
C MET A 93 12.90 15.32 -2.48
N SER A 94 14.02 16.03 -2.21
CA SER A 94 14.49 17.11 -3.08
C SER A 94 14.99 16.58 -4.41
N SER A 95 15.89 15.58 -4.40
CA SER A 95 16.45 14.98 -5.63
C SER A 95 15.37 14.24 -6.46
N GLU A 96 14.34 13.72 -5.80
CA GLU A 96 13.20 13.10 -6.46
C GLU A 96 12.42 14.10 -7.31
N ARG A 97 12.23 15.31 -6.82
CA ARG A 97 11.54 16.36 -7.56
C ARG A 97 12.29 16.74 -8.85
N ASP A 98 13.62 16.84 -8.78
CA ASP A 98 14.46 17.12 -9.96
C ASP A 98 14.33 15.96 -10.98
N GLN A 99 14.32 14.73 -10.51
CA GLN A 99 14.16 13.55 -11.35
C GLN A 99 12.78 13.46 -12.00
N VAL A 100 11.71 13.83 -11.27
CA VAL A 100 10.34 13.91 -11.82
C VAL A 100 10.28 14.90 -12.97
N GLN A 101 10.95 16.07 -12.87
CA GLN A 101 10.99 17.03 -13.95
C GLN A 101 11.67 16.46 -15.21
N VAL A 102 12.77 15.71 -15.04
CA VAL A 102 13.42 15.02 -16.16
C VAL A 102 12.48 14.05 -16.86
N TYR A 103 11.69 13.28 -16.09
CA TYR A 103 10.70 12.37 -16.67
C TYR A 103 9.58 13.10 -17.41
N ILE A 104 9.10 14.22 -16.85
CA ILE A 104 8.07 15.04 -17.50
C ILE A 104 8.56 15.53 -18.88
N ASP A 105 9.76 16.11 -18.92
CA ASP A 105 10.34 16.66 -20.15
C ASP A 105 10.66 15.58 -21.20
N GLN A 106 11.12 14.40 -20.73
CA GLN A 106 11.49 13.28 -21.60
C GLN A 106 10.28 12.57 -22.20
N PHE A 107 9.20 12.47 -21.46
CA PHE A 107 8.06 11.63 -21.83
C PHE A 107 6.76 12.44 -22.05
N ASP A 108 6.81 13.76 -22.10
CA ASP A 108 5.64 14.63 -22.24
C ASP A 108 4.49 14.25 -21.30
N ILE A 109 4.78 14.15 -19.99
CA ILE A 109 3.83 13.70 -18.98
C ILE A 109 2.72 14.75 -18.75
N ASP A 110 1.47 14.30 -18.77
CA ASP A 110 0.30 15.16 -18.49
C ASP A 110 -0.04 15.20 -17.00
N ILE A 111 0.14 14.08 -16.27
CA ILE A 111 -0.27 13.93 -14.87
C ILE A 111 0.79 13.14 -14.11
N VAL A 112 1.18 13.67 -12.95
CA VAL A 112 2.03 12.97 -11.98
C VAL A 112 1.15 12.42 -10.86
N MET A 113 1.24 11.13 -10.57
CA MET A 113 0.52 10.47 -9.48
C MET A 113 1.50 9.87 -8.48
N SER A 114 1.43 10.32 -7.26
CA SER A 114 2.29 9.89 -6.16
C SER A 114 1.53 9.09 -5.12
N ASP A 115 1.81 7.81 -4.98
CA ASP A 115 1.27 7.05 -3.85
C ASP A 115 2.19 7.19 -2.64
N HIS A 116 1.87 8.17 -1.79
CA HIS A 116 2.53 8.48 -0.53
C HIS A 116 4.01 8.92 -0.62
N ARG A 117 4.47 9.41 -1.78
CA ARG A 117 5.84 9.96 -1.97
C ARG A 117 5.80 11.47 -2.04
N TYR A 118 6.26 12.13 -0.99
CA TYR A 118 6.11 13.59 -0.82
C TYR A 118 6.97 14.45 -1.76
N GLY A 119 8.03 13.90 -2.34
CA GLY A 119 8.88 14.57 -3.32
C GLY A 119 8.47 14.32 -4.77
N PHE A 120 7.55 13.36 -5.00
CA PHE A 120 7.17 12.94 -6.35
C PHE A 120 6.03 13.79 -6.91
N PHE A 121 6.36 15.04 -7.26
CA PHE A 121 5.44 16.02 -7.85
C PHE A 121 6.22 17.07 -8.64
N SER A 122 5.51 17.88 -9.45
CA SER A 122 6.07 19.03 -10.16
C SER A 122 5.12 20.22 -10.11
N ASP A 123 5.67 21.43 -10.14
CA ASP A 123 4.89 22.66 -10.26
C ASP A 123 4.51 22.94 -11.73
N SER A 124 5.08 22.21 -12.69
CA SER A 124 4.82 22.37 -14.13
C SER A 124 3.82 21.38 -14.70
N CYS A 125 3.38 20.40 -13.91
CA CYS A 125 2.49 19.32 -14.32
C CYS A 125 1.46 19.01 -13.24
N TYR A 126 0.22 18.73 -13.62
CA TYR A 126 -0.83 18.40 -12.66
C TYR A 126 -0.43 17.20 -11.80
N SER A 127 -0.38 17.41 -10.49
CA SER A 127 0.17 16.44 -9.54
C SER A 127 -0.87 16.00 -8.53
N ILE A 128 -1.07 14.66 -8.41
CA ILE A 128 -2.05 14.03 -7.53
C ILE A 128 -1.32 13.25 -6.44
N PHE A 129 -1.66 13.51 -5.18
CA PHE A 129 -1.19 12.71 -4.05
C PHE A 129 -2.23 11.67 -3.66
N ILE A 130 -1.85 10.40 -3.65
CA ILE A 130 -2.73 9.29 -3.29
C ILE A 130 -2.40 8.84 -1.87
N THR A 131 -3.41 8.78 -1.01
CA THR A 131 -3.22 8.41 0.41
C THR A 131 -4.50 7.82 1.01
N HIS A 132 -4.38 7.24 2.19
CA HIS A 132 -5.47 6.96 3.12
C HIS A 132 -5.28 7.75 4.44
N GLN A 133 -4.22 8.55 4.50
CA GLN A 133 -3.87 9.32 5.69
C GLN A 133 -3.83 10.81 5.35
N LEU A 134 -4.92 11.51 5.63
CA LEU A 134 -4.95 12.98 5.69
C LEU A 134 -4.44 13.47 7.05
N ASN A 135 -4.58 12.62 8.09
CA ASN A 135 -4.11 12.88 9.44
C ASN A 135 -3.23 11.71 9.90
N LEU A 136 -2.09 12.03 10.51
CA LEU A 136 -1.21 11.02 11.08
C LEU A 136 -1.66 10.57 12.47
N PRO A 137 -1.43 9.29 12.86
CA PRO A 137 -1.76 8.78 14.20
C PRO A 137 -0.76 9.30 15.26
N THR A 138 -0.69 10.63 15.43
CA THR A 138 0.23 11.32 16.32
C THR A 138 -0.32 11.46 17.74
N ARG A 139 0.57 11.56 18.74
CA ARG A 139 0.19 11.95 20.10
C ARG A 139 -0.01 13.46 20.16
N ARG A 140 -0.70 13.93 21.22
CA ARG A 140 -1.03 15.35 21.38
C ARG A 140 0.19 16.30 21.28
N HIS A 141 1.35 15.88 21.76
CA HIS A 141 2.60 16.65 21.69
C HIS A 141 3.35 16.52 20.36
N GLU A 142 2.92 15.63 19.46
CA GLU A 142 3.49 15.39 18.13
C GLU A 142 2.68 16.09 17.00
N GLY A 143 1.74 16.96 17.32
CA GLY A 143 0.88 17.65 16.34
C GLY A 143 1.63 18.48 15.30
N TRP A 144 2.90 18.82 15.56
CA TRP A 144 3.76 19.47 14.56
C TRP A 144 4.11 18.52 13.38
N VAL A 145 4.20 17.20 13.63
CA VAL A 145 4.45 16.19 12.60
C VAL A 145 3.26 16.11 11.66
N ASP A 146 2.04 16.09 12.20
CA ASP A 146 0.81 16.10 11.40
C ASP A 146 0.67 17.39 10.58
N ARG A 147 1.00 18.55 11.18
CA ARG A 147 1.02 19.83 10.43
C ARG A 147 2.06 19.85 9.32
N TYR A 148 3.23 19.23 9.53
CA TYR A 148 4.25 19.12 8.51
C TYR A 148 3.79 18.19 7.38
N HIS A 149 3.20 17.05 7.72
CA HIS A 149 2.59 16.14 6.74
C HIS A 149 1.56 16.87 5.87
N LYS A 150 0.61 17.59 6.47
CA LYS A 150 -0.39 18.39 5.75
C LYS A 150 0.24 19.43 4.82
N ARG A 151 1.31 20.11 5.28
CA ARG A 151 2.06 21.04 4.41
C ARG A 151 2.68 20.35 3.20
N LEU A 152 3.11 19.11 3.33
CA LEU A 152 3.69 18.36 2.22
C LEU A 152 2.64 17.94 1.20
N ILE A 153 1.51 17.41 1.66
CA ILE A 153 0.42 17.00 0.75
C ILE A 153 -0.28 18.18 0.08
N ASN A 154 -0.30 19.36 0.71
CA ASN A 154 -0.85 20.59 0.14
C ASN A 154 -0.01 21.20 -1.01
N LYS A 155 1.10 20.56 -1.37
CA LYS A 155 1.88 20.94 -2.56
C LYS A 155 1.34 20.33 -3.85
N PHE A 156 0.48 19.33 -3.72
CA PHE A 156 -0.16 18.66 -4.84
C PHE A 156 -1.45 19.41 -5.22
N ASP A 157 -1.80 19.38 -6.50
CA ASP A 157 -3.01 20.03 -7.00
C ASP A 157 -4.28 19.35 -6.47
N GLU A 158 -4.20 18.02 -6.24
CA GLU A 158 -5.29 17.22 -5.73
C GLU A 158 -4.80 16.10 -4.83
N VAL A 159 -5.64 15.70 -3.86
CA VAL A 159 -5.38 14.58 -2.97
C VAL A 159 -6.48 13.54 -3.15
N TRP A 160 -6.10 12.36 -3.64
CA TRP A 160 -7.00 11.21 -3.75
C TRP A 160 -6.94 10.36 -2.49
N VAL A 161 -8.08 10.20 -1.84
CA VAL A 161 -8.18 9.42 -0.61
C VAL A 161 -8.79 8.05 -0.92
N MET A 162 -8.00 7.01 -0.71
CA MET A 162 -8.43 5.62 -0.86
C MET A 162 -9.29 5.19 0.33
N ASP A 163 -10.43 5.80 0.52
CA ASP A 163 -11.45 5.48 1.52
C ASP A 163 -12.81 5.98 1.01
N TYR A 164 -13.86 5.67 1.72
CA TYR A 164 -15.18 6.23 1.49
C TYR A 164 -15.31 7.64 2.10
N PRO A 165 -16.24 8.48 1.61
CA PRO A 165 -16.45 9.83 2.16
C PRO A 165 -16.80 9.86 3.65
N ASP A 166 -17.37 8.77 4.18
CA ASP A 166 -17.66 8.60 5.60
C ASP A 166 -16.45 8.11 6.43
N SER A 167 -15.31 7.91 5.77
CA SER A 167 -14.05 7.47 6.40
C SER A 167 -14.15 6.14 7.16
N ARG A 168 -15.03 5.24 6.75
CA ARG A 168 -15.31 4.00 7.51
C ARG A 168 -14.17 3.00 7.55
N LEU A 169 -13.20 3.04 6.61
CA LEU A 169 -12.07 2.12 6.59
C LEU A 169 -10.87 2.63 7.38
N ALA A 170 -10.48 3.89 7.22
CA ALA A 170 -9.33 4.48 7.91
C ALA A 170 -9.73 5.37 9.11
N GLY A 171 -11.02 5.61 9.31
CA GLY A 171 -11.52 6.41 10.42
C GLY A 171 -10.91 7.82 10.43
N LYS A 172 -10.42 8.26 11.59
CA LYS A 172 -9.83 9.61 11.75
C LYS A 172 -8.64 9.88 10.84
N LEU A 173 -7.98 8.83 10.31
CA LEU A 173 -6.81 9.01 9.45
C LEU A 173 -7.20 9.61 8.09
N SER A 174 -8.36 9.25 7.55
CA SER A 174 -8.85 9.72 6.25
C SER A 174 -9.82 10.89 6.32
N GLN A 175 -10.22 11.33 7.53
CA GLN A 175 -11.15 12.45 7.67
C GLN A 175 -10.56 13.76 7.14
N SER A 176 -11.22 14.38 6.16
CA SER A 176 -10.86 15.72 5.69
C SER A 176 -11.19 16.79 6.73
N THR A 177 -10.28 17.75 6.90
CA THR A 177 -10.48 18.95 7.71
C THR A 177 -10.89 20.18 6.88
N GLY A 178 -11.13 19.98 5.57
CA GLY A 178 -11.62 21.01 4.67
C GLY A 178 -10.55 21.89 3.99
N ASP A 179 -9.27 21.61 4.25
CA ASP A 179 -8.17 22.47 3.81
C ASP A 179 -7.55 22.11 2.45
N ASN A 180 -7.96 20.98 1.84
CA ASN A 180 -7.33 20.44 0.63
C ASN A 180 -8.36 20.19 -0.46
N ASN A 181 -7.91 20.18 -1.71
CA ASN A 181 -8.68 19.65 -2.84
C ASN A 181 -8.69 18.11 -2.76
N VAL A 182 -9.56 17.57 -1.91
CA VAL A 182 -9.65 16.17 -1.56
C VAL A 182 -10.77 15.49 -2.33
N THR A 183 -10.45 14.39 -3.00
CA THR A 183 -11.41 13.50 -3.66
C THR A 183 -11.32 12.10 -3.03
N TYR A 184 -12.41 11.61 -2.46
CA TYR A 184 -12.50 10.21 -2.00
C TYR A 184 -12.77 9.32 -3.20
N ILE A 185 -11.85 8.37 -3.44
CA ILE A 185 -11.90 7.47 -4.59
C ILE A 185 -12.34 6.05 -4.25
N GLY A 186 -12.72 5.79 -2.99
CA GLY A 186 -13.08 4.46 -2.49
C GLY A 186 -11.87 3.56 -2.24
N PRO A 187 -12.13 2.32 -1.76
CA PRO A 187 -11.09 1.31 -1.59
C PRO A 187 -10.64 0.75 -2.95
N TRP A 188 -9.34 0.46 -3.04
CA TRP A 188 -8.72 -0.15 -4.21
C TRP A 188 -7.96 -1.41 -3.80
N SER A 189 -8.40 -2.56 -4.26
CA SER A 189 -7.77 -3.84 -3.97
C SER A 189 -7.45 -4.59 -5.25
N ARG A 190 -6.26 -5.22 -5.30
CA ARG A 190 -5.91 -6.09 -6.42
C ARG A 190 -6.88 -7.26 -6.61
N PHE A 191 -7.64 -7.60 -5.57
CA PHE A 191 -8.66 -8.64 -5.67
C PHE A 191 -9.87 -8.24 -6.51
N SER A 192 -10.09 -6.94 -6.74
CA SER A 192 -11.13 -6.46 -7.65
C SER A 192 -10.92 -6.84 -9.12
N VAL A 193 -9.71 -7.28 -9.50
CA VAL A 193 -9.42 -7.72 -10.87
C VAL A 193 -9.84 -9.18 -11.14
N TYR A 194 -10.31 -9.88 -10.11
CA TYR A 194 -10.77 -11.26 -10.22
C TYR A 194 -12.30 -11.30 -10.13
N GLU A 195 -12.94 -11.86 -11.15
CA GLU A 195 -14.41 -11.99 -11.21
C GLU A 195 -14.87 -13.33 -10.59
N GLY A 196 -16.01 -13.30 -9.89
CA GLY A 196 -16.80 -14.48 -9.54
C GLY A 196 -16.12 -15.50 -8.62
N HIS A 197 -15.62 -15.07 -7.45
CA HIS A 197 -15.09 -16.00 -6.47
C HIS A 197 -16.19 -16.54 -5.57
N GLU A 198 -16.45 -17.86 -5.71
CA GLU A 198 -17.20 -18.59 -4.69
C GLU A 198 -16.25 -18.94 -3.55
N ASN A 199 -16.65 -18.66 -2.30
CA ASN A 199 -15.98 -19.15 -1.11
C ASN A 199 -15.94 -20.67 -1.15
N SER A 200 -14.77 -21.23 -1.41
CA SER A 200 -14.54 -22.64 -1.18
C SER A 200 -14.21 -22.84 0.30
N ALA A 201 -14.52 -24.02 0.85
CA ALA A 201 -14.10 -24.44 2.19
C ALA A 201 -12.56 -24.66 2.19
N GLY A 202 -11.83 -23.55 2.03
CA GLY A 202 -10.38 -23.54 1.91
C GLY A 202 -9.69 -23.61 3.26
N LYS A 203 -8.36 -23.49 3.21
CA LYS A 203 -7.52 -23.45 4.40
C LYS A 203 -7.59 -22.11 5.12
N VAL A 204 -7.11 -22.10 6.36
CA VAL A 204 -6.68 -20.86 7.03
C VAL A 204 -5.39 -20.39 6.34
N VAL A 205 -5.34 -19.14 5.91
CA VAL A 205 -4.15 -18.55 5.26
C VAL A 205 -3.51 -17.54 6.20
N LEU A 206 -2.27 -17.80 6.62
CA LEU A 206 -1.46 -16.86 7.37
C LEU A 206 -0.59 -16.06 6.41
N ILE A 207 -0.89 -14.76 6.27
CA ILE A 207 -0.08 -13.83 5.45
C ILE A 207 0.89 -13.10 6.37
N VAL A 208 2.17 -13.39 6.22
CA VAL A 208 3.24 -12.82 7.04
C VAL A 208 3.88 -11.64 6.33
N SER A 209 3.71 -10.45 6.89
CA SER A 209 4.28 -9.20 6.40
C SER A 209 4.93 -8.38 7.52
N GLY A 210 5.75 -7.38 7.15
CA GLY A 210 6.47 -6.55 8.09
C GLY A 210 7.83 -7.13 8.53
N PRO A 211 8.42 -6.62 9.63
CA PRO A 211 9.75 -7.03 10.07
C PRO A 211 9.85 -8.53 10.41
N ASN A 212 10.92 -9.19 9.94
CA ASN A 212 11.11 -10.63 10.06
C ASN A 212 11.02 -11.17 11.51
N VAL A 213 11.50 -10.40 12.49
CA VAL A 213 11.40 -10.77 13.92
C VAL A 213 9.95 -11.00 14.34
N TYR A 214 9.04 -10.11 13.93
CA TYR A 214 7.62 -10.24 14.26
C TYR A 214 6.91 -11.24 13.34
N GLY A 215 7.44 -11.44 12.13
CA GLY A 215 6.95 -12.46 11.19
C GLY A 215 7.20 -13.86 11.76
N GLN A 216 8.41 -14.15 12.24
CA GLN A 216 8.75 -15.45 12.83
C GLN A 216 7.90 -15.76 14.05
N GLN A 217 7.68 -14.80 14.95
CA GLN A 217 6.81 -14.96 16.12
C GLN A 217 5.37 -15.33 15.74
N LEU A 218 4.86 -14.80 14.61
CA LEU A 218 3.54 -15.18 14.12
C LEU A 218 3.52 -16.63 13.62
N ILE A 219 4.51 -17.02 12.82
CA ILE A 219 4.64 -18.39 12.30
C ILE A 219 4.67 -19.38 13.47
N ASP A 220 5.55 -19.15 14.44
CA ASP A 220 5.73 -20.04 15.60
C ASP A 220 4.43 -20.18 16.42
N ARG A 221 3.67 -19.07 16.53
CA ARG A 221 2.39 -19.07 17.24
C ARG A 221 1.34 -19.94 16.55
N TYR A 222 1.18 -19.85 15.22
CA TYR A 222 0.08 -20.51 14.51
C TYR A 222 0.40 -21.93 14.04
N VAL A 223 1.66 -22.25 13.74
CA VAL A 223 2.10 -23.63 13.46
C VAL A 223 1.78 -24.59 14.63
N GLY A 224 1.76 -24.08 15.88
CA GLY A 224 1.36 -24.90 17.04
C GLY A 224 -0.15 -25.05 17.24
N GLN A 225 -0.99 -24.34 16.45
CA GLN A 225 -2.45 -24.33 16.62
C GLN A 225 -3.20 -25.06 15.51
N TYR A 226 -2.58 -25.24 14.34
CA TYR A 226 -3.17 -25.84 13.15
C TYR A 226 -2.29 -26.95 12.59
N THR A 227 -2.92 -27.91 11.92
CA THR A 227 -2.21 -28.93 11.14
C THR A 227 -1.81 -28.41 9.76
N PRO A 228 -0.89 -29.06 9.02
CA PRO A 228 -0.51 -28.66 7.66
C PRO A 228 -1.67 -28.71 6.64
N GLU A 229 -2.67 -29.53 6.91
CA GLU A 229 -3.88 -29.64 6.09
C GLU A 229 -4.79 -28.42 6.26
N GLU A 230 -4.75 -27.81 7.44
CA GLU A 230 -5.61 -26.67 7.83
C GLU A 230 -4.98 -25.31 7.56
N LEU A 231 -3.64 -25.20 7.61
CA LEU A 231 -2.92 -23.93 7.53
C LEU A 231 -2.01 -23.85 6.31
N LEU A 232 -2.12 -22.72 5.58
CA LEU A 232 -1.19 -22.34 4.53
C LEU A 232 -0.48 -21.02 4.93
N ILE A 233 0.84 -20.97 4.79
CA ILE A 233 1.64 -19.78 5.17
C ILE A 233 2.25 -19.13 3.94
N ILE A 234 1.87 -17.89 3.69
CA ILE A 234 2.47 -17.01 2.68
C ILE A 234 3.45 -16.08 3.41
N ALA A 235 4.73 -16.30 3.20
CA ALA A 235 5.81 -15.54 3.86
C ALA A 235 7.00 -15.35 2.91
N SER A 236 7.91 -14.44 3.27
CA SER A 236 9.18 -14.28 2.56
C SER A 236 10.08 -15.51 2.76
N ASP A 237 11.02 -15.73 1.84
CA ASP A 237 11.96 -16.87 1.93
C ASP A 237 12.97 -16.73 3.07
N GLU A 238 13.13 -15.52 3.62
CA GLU A 238 13.98 -15.25 4.76
C GLU A 238 13.43 -15.79 6.09
N LEU A 239 12.13 -16.12 6.14
CA LEU A 239 11.47 -16.64 7.34
C LEU A 239 11.51 -18.16 7.36
N ASN A 240 11.71 -18.73 8.55
CA ASN A 240 11.74 -20.18 8.74
C ASN A 240 10.32 -20.74 8.82
N VAL A 241 9.83 -21.25 7.70
CA VAL A 241 8.54 -21.93 7.58
C VAL A 241 8.79 -23.39 7.17
N LYS A 242 8.25 -24.33 7.91
CA LYS A 242 8.31 -25.75 7.52
C LYS A 242 7.61 -25.97 6.19
N ALA A 243 8.20 -26.82 5.33
CA ALA A 243 7.76 -27.00 3.94
C ALA A 243 6.28 -27.40 3.82
N GLU A 244 5.77 -28.20 4.75
CA GLU A 244 4.39 -28.67 4.77
C GLU A 244 3.34 -27.56 4.99
N TYR A 245 3.74 -26.41 5.57
CA TYR A 245 2.87 -25.24 5.77
C TYR A 245 3.08 -24.15 4.73
N ARG A 246 4.22 -24.18 4.03
CA ARG A 246 4.60 -23.10 3.13
C ARG A 246 3.81 -23.13 1.83
N SER A 247 3.28 -21.98 1.42
CA SER A 247 2.73 -21.82 0.08
C SER A 247 3.77 -22.17 -0.98
N SER A 248 3.36 -22.93 -1.98
CA SER A 248 4.17 -23.25 -3.16
C SER A 248 4.07 -22.20 -4.25
N ALA A 249 3.19 -21.23 -4.09
CA ALA A 249 2.96 -20.12 -5.04
C ALA A 249 4.22 -19.27 -5.19
N LYS A 250 4.69 -19.12 -6.43
CA LYS A 250 5.90 -18.37 -6.77
C LYS A 250 5.58 -16.95 -7.22
N THR A 251 4.43 -16.77 -7.85
CA THR A 251 3.98 -15.47 -8.37
C THR A 251 2.96 -14.83 -7.44
N TRP A 252 2.76 -13.53 -7.60
CA TRP A 252 1.71 -12.81 -6.85
C TRP A 252 0.32 -13.30 -7.23
N ARG A 253 0.09 -13.55 -8.53
CA ARG A 253 -1.20 -14.06 -9.01
C ARG A 253 -1.52 -15.48 -8.50
N GLU A 254 -0.52 -16.32 -8.29
CA GLU A 254 -0.72 -17.63 -7.64
C GLU A 254 -1.08 -17.47 -6.17
N LYS A 255 -0.38 -16.57 -5.43
CA LYS A 255 -0.71 -16.24 -4.04
C LYS A 255 -2.12 -15.66 -3.90
N ASP A 256 -2.51 -14.80 -4.83
CA ASP A 256 -3.87 -14.25 -4.85
C ASP A 256 -4.94 -15.35 -4.96
N LYS A 257 -4.73 -16.36 -5.79
CA LYS A 257 -5.65 -17.51 -5.90
C LYS A 257 -5.78 -18.28 -4.58
N GLU A 258 -4.66 -18.48 -3.88
CA GLU A 258 -4.67 -19.12 -2.57
C GLU A 258 -5.44 -18.27 -1.53
N ILE A 259 -5.26 -16.94 -1.55
CA ILE A 259 -5.96 -16.01 -0.67
C ILE A 259 -7.45 -15.97 -0.97
N LEU A 260 -7.83 -15.94 -2.24
CA LEU A 260 -9.23 -15.91 -2.68
C LEU A 260 -10.03 -17.17 -2.29
N THR A 261 -9.37 -18.29 -2.09
CA THR A 261 -10.00 -19.54 -1.65
C THR A 261 -9.92 -19.76 -0.13
N ALA A 262 -9.38 -18.80 0.63
CA ALA A 262 -9.20 -18.95 2.07
C ALA A 262 -10.53 -18.94 2.81
N GLN A 263 -10.72 -19.86 3.76
CA GLN A 263 -11.82 -19.82 4.73
C GLN A 263 -11.61 -18.70 5.76
N LYS A 264 -10.36 -18.51 6.18
CA LYS A 264 -9.94 -17.50 7.15
C LYS A 264 -8.58 -16.96 6.78
N ILE A 265 -8.41 -15.65 6.92
CA ILE A 265 -7.11 -15.00 6.75
C ILE A 265 -6.63 -14.43 8.08
N ILE A 266 -5.38 -14.75 8.42
CA ILE A 266 -4.68 -14.22 9.59
C ILE A 266 -3.55 -13.33 9.07
N THR A 267 -3.56 -12.04 9.44
CA THR A 267 -2.56 -11.11 8.89
C THR A 267 -2.37 -9.86 9.74
N ARG A 268 -1.46 -8.98 9.34
CA ARG A 268 -1.26 -7.68 9.98
C ARG A 268 -2.37 -6.70 9.62
N SER A 269 -2.72 -5.82 10.59
CA SER A 269 -3.76 -4.79 10.44
C SER A 269 -3.28 -3.57 9.64
N GLY A 270 -2.63 -3.79 8.48
CA GLY A 270 -2.26 -2.74 7.55
C GLY A 270 -3.47 -2.23 6.77
N TYR A 271 -3.44 -0.96 6.35
CA TYR A 271 -4.57 -0.37 5.63
C TYR A 271 -4.88 -1.08 4.29
N SER A 272 -3.86 -1.47 3.54
CA SER A 272 -4.07 -2.24 2.29
C SER A 272 -4.83 -3.55 2.53
N THR A 273 -4.54 -4.22 3.65
CA THR A 273 -5.28 -5.42 4.06
C THR A 273 -6.74 -5.11 4.34
N ILE A 274 -7.03 -4.00 5.04
CA ILE A 274 -8.41 -3.58 5.33
C ILE A 274 -9.18 -3.30 4.04
N MET A 275 -8.56 -2.64 3.06
CA MET A 275 -9.15 -2.45 1.74
C MET A 275 -9.38 -3.78 1.00
N ASP A 276 -8.44 -4.73 1.12
CA ASP A 276 -8.57 -6.05 0.48
C ASP A 276 -9.83 -6.79 0.97
N PHE A 277 -10.21 -6.59 2.25
CA PHE A 277 -11.39 -7.23 2.84
C PHE A 277 -12.74 -6.69 2.34
N GLU A 278 -12.77 -5.54 1.68
CA GLU A 278 -13.98 -5.09 0.94
C GLU A 278 -14.27 -5.99 -0.30
N TYR A 279 -13.31 -6.84 -0.68
CA TYR A 279 -13.36 -7.71 -1.87
C TYR A 279 -13.21 -9.20 -1.55
N LEU A 280 -12.98 -9.55 -0.29
CA LEU A 280 -12.78 -10.92 0.17
C LEU A 280 -13.94 -11.32 1.08
N ASP A 281 -14.55 -12.46 0.79
CA ASP A 281 -15.63 -13.03 1.61
C ASP A 281 -15.09 -14.20 2.46
N CYS A 282 -14.37 -13.87 3.54
CA CYS A 282 -13.79 -14.85 4.46
C CYS A 282 -13.65 -14.28 5.87
N GLU A 283 -13.43 -15.16 6.85
CA GLU A 283 -13.14 -14.72 8.22
C GLU A 283 -11.78 -14.00 8.29
N LEU A 284 -11.71 -12.91 9.04
CA LEU A 284 -10.50 -12.12 9.22
C LEU A 284 -10.03 -12.09 10.66
N GLU A 285 -8.75 -12.42 10.87
CA GLU A 285 -8.04 -12.18 12.13
C GLU A 285 -6.89 -11.19 11.90
N LEU A 286 -7.06 -9.98 12.46
CA LEU A 286 -6.07 -8.91 12.36
C LEU A 286 -5.15 -8.87 13.59
N LEU A 287 -3.87 -8.59 13.35
CA LEU A 287 -2.85 -8.49 14.38
C LEU A 287 -1.98 -7.25 14.13
N PRO A 288 -1.92 -6.28 15.05
CA PRO A 288 -1.07 -5.11 14.85
C PRO A 288 0.42 -5.48 14.97
N THR A 289 1.27 -4.86 14.13
CA THR A 289 2.72 -4.96 14.30
C THR A 289 3.13 -4.15 15.54
N PRO A 290 3.93 -4.73 16.46
CA PRO A 290 4.42 -4.00 17.61
C PRO A 290 5.15 -2.71 17.21
N GLY A 291 4.81 -1.58 17.86
CA GLY A 291 5.41 -0.28 17.59
C GLY A 291 4.77 0.51 16.42
N GLN A 292 3.90 -0.08 15.62
CA GLN A 292 3.20 0.63 14.53
C GLN A 292 1.84 1.15 15.02
N ARG A 293 1.76 2.46 15.22
CA ARG A 293 0.55 3.12 15.78
C ARG A 293 -0.65 3.07 14.84
N GLU A 294 -0.41 3.19 13.55
CA GLU A 294 -1.45 3.07 12.54
C GLU A 294 -2.13 1.71 12.63
N GLN A 295 -1.36 0.64 12.59
CA GLN A 295 -1.91 -0.71 12.66
C GLN A 295 -2.65 -0.98 13.97
N LYS A 296 -2.15 -0.43 15.09
CA LYS A 296 -2.86 -0.52 16.37
C LYS A 296 -4.20 0.21 16.31
N TYR A 297 -4.23 1.41 15.74
CA TYR A 297 -5.45 2.19 15.58
C TYR A 297 -6.47 1.48 14.67
N LEU A 298 -6.03 0.97 13.53
CA LEU A 298 -6.88 0.25 12.58
C LEU A 298 -7.42 -1.06 13.19
N TYR A 299 -6.59 -1.79 13.94
CA TYR A 299 -7.04 -2.96 14.70
C TYR A 299 -8.15 -2.57 15.71
N GLU A 300 -7.97 -1.49 16.47
CA GLU A 300 -8.97 -1.02 17.41
C GLU A 300 -10.27 -0.59 16.72
N LEU A 301 -10.18 0.03 15.54
CA LEU A 301 -11.33 0.45 14.75
C LEU A 301 -12.16 -0.73 14.23
N HIS A 302 -11.50 -1.79 13.72
CA HIS A 302 -12.17 -2.90 13.03
C HIS A 302 -12.44 -4.13 13.88
N CYS A 303 -11.74 -4.31 15.02
CA CYS A 303 -11.86 -5.52 15.85
C CYS A 303 -12.50 -5.29 17.21
N ARG A 304 -12.58 -4.05 17.73
CA ARG A 304 -13.22 -3.77 19.04
C ARG A 304 -14.73 -3.63 19.00
N ASN A 305 -15.33 -3.50 17.83
CA ASN A 305 -16.78 -3.29 17.65
C ASN A 305 -17.49 -4.55 17.13
N LYS A 306 -16.83 -5.69 17.20
CA LYS A 306 -17.40 -7.04 16.96
C LYS A 306 -17.35 -7.85 18.32
#